data_64b43b2d0d9db102bd66cb1a8e6c4b09
#
_entry.id   64b43b2d0d9db102bd66cb1a8e6c4b09
#
_cell.length_a   1.000
_cell.length_b   1.000
_cell.length_c   1.000
_cell.angle_alpha   90.00
_cell.angle_beta   90.00
_cell.angle_gamma   90.00
#
_symmetry.space_group_name_H-M   'P 1'
#
loop_
_entity.id
_entity.type
_entity.pdbx_description
1 polymer ?
#
loop_
_entity_poly.entity_id
_entity_poly.type
_entity_poly.pdbx_seq_one_letter_code
_entity_poly.pdbx_strand_id
1 'polypeptide(L)'
;MKSFSKILLSSSAMFLLAACTNTATEETETPQEDTAVVTSVAETEDITEMENLETVSVTMIDSNSNDLGIAVFSEEDGEVTLKLDLQGMSPGEYGMHIHEVGQATPPTFEDAGSHFNPTNVEHGTETETGPHIGDLPNLVVPENGIVQESIVIPNTSLQENGENTLNTEQGTSLIIHTEADDYESQPSGDAGDRMVGGVIFPGSEE
;
A
#
# COMPACT_ATOMS: atom_id res chain seq x y z
N MET A 1 13.37 -26.37 48.84
CA MET A 1 13.74 -25.72 50.12
C MET A 1 14.34 -24.36 49.86
N LYS A 2 13.81 -23.35 50.59
CA LYS A 2 14.25 -21.97 50.74
C LYS A 2 14.02 -21.05 49.52
N SER A 3 13.10 -20.18 49.47
CA SER A 3 12.47 -19.20 50.39
C SER A 3 13.03 -17.79 50.21
N PHE A 4 12.06 -16.88 49.77
CA PHE A 4 11.88 -15.46 50.14
C PHE A 4 12.97 -14.42 49.85
N SER A 5 12.63 -13.34 49.16
CA SER A 5 12.42 -12.07 49.85
C SER A 5 11.73 -11.02 48.98
N LYS A 6 10.66 -10.46 49.56
CA LYS A 6 9.94 -9.25 49.12
C LYS A 6 10.67 -8.03 49.65
N ILE A 7 10.77 -6.94 48.92
CA ILE A 7 10.91 -5.60 49.49
C ILE A 7 9.94 -4.66 48.76
N LEU A 8 8.95 -4.20 49.53
CA LEU A 8 8.14 -3.00 49.30
C LEU A 8 8.90 -1.79 49.81
N LEU A 9 8.89 -0.69 49.14
CA LEU A 9 8.85 0.63 49.78
C LEU A 9 8.14 1.66 48.93
N SER A 10 7.11 2.22 49.52
CA SER A 10 6.27 3.34 49.11
C SER A 10 7.03 4.66 49.37
N SER A 11 6.75 5.70 48.60
CA SER A 11 6.77 7.07 49.11
C SER A 11 5.87 7.99 48.29
N SER A 12 4.84 8.46 48.94
CA SER A 12 3.96 9.56 48.53
C SER A 12 4.69 10.90 48.74
N ALA A 13 4.49 11.83 47.82
CA ALA A 13 4.65 13.25 48.12
C ALA A 13 3.57 14.05 47.38
N MET A 14 2.73 14.68 48.17
CA MET A 14 1.62 15.56 47.92
C MET A 14 2.12 17.01 48.14
N PHE A 15 1.85 17.93 47.20
CA PHE A 15 1.92 19.38 47.42
C PHE A 15 0.94 20.07 46.46
N LEU A 16 -0.15 20.52 46.95
CA LEU A 16 -0.71 21.80 47.41
C LEU A 16 -0.91 22.90 46.34
N LEU A 17 -2.19 23.26 46.27
CA LEU A 17 -2.82 24.38 45.55
C LEU A 17 -2.22 25.76 45.89
N ALA A 18 -2.27 26.66 44.90
CA ALA A 18 -2.49 28.08 45.17
C ALA A 18 -3.32 28.70 44.02
N ALA A 19 -4.54 29.06 44.39
CA ALA A 19 -5.43 29.92 43.62
C ALA A 19 -5.10 31.38 43.94
N CYS A 20 -5.12 32.26 42.94
CA CYS A 20 -5.34 33.68 43.14
C CYS A 20 -6.26 34.20 42.05
N THR A 21 -7.44 34.55 42.48
CA THR A 21 -8.43 35.40 41.80
C THR A 21 -7.98 36.86 41.85
N ASN A 22 -8.18 37.63 40.78
CA ASN A 22 -8.53 39.04 40.91
C ASN A 22 -9.41 39.53 39.75
N THR A 23 -10.38 40.32 40.14
CA THR A 23 -11.62 40.77 39.50
C THR A 23 -11.43 42.15 38.83
N ALA A 24 -12.08 42.32 37.70
CA ALA A 24 -12.73 43.49 37.08
C ALA A 24 -12.07 44.88 37.07
N THR A 25 -12.11 45.57 35.96
CA THR A 25 -12.98 46.73 35.71
C THR A 25 -12.96 47.11 34.23
N GLU A 26 -14.15 47.43 33.69
CA GLU A 26 -14.45 48.06 32.42
C GLU A 26 -13.79 49.46 32.33
N GLU A 27 -13.40 49.85 31.11
CA GLU A 27 -13.81 51.15 30.54
C GLU A 27 -13.60 51.19 29.02
N THR A 28 -14.62 51.71 28.37
CA THR A 28 -14.88 52.01 26.99
C THR A 28 -14.02 53.20 26.51
N GLU A 29 -13.44 53.12 25.31
CA GLU A 29 -13.37 54.24 24.36
C GLU A 29 -12.87 53.80 22.99
N THR A 30 -13.68 53.94 21.94
CA THR A 30 -13.32 54.18 20.55
C THR A 30 -13.35 55.71 20.34
N PRO A 31 -12.68 56.33 19.35
CA PRO A 31 -12.47 55.92 17.97
C PRO A 31 -11.13 56.39 17.35
N GLN A 32 -10.88 55.98 16.14
CA GLN A 32 -10.43 56.68 14.93
C GLN A 32 -9.38 55.96 14.10
N GLU A 33 -9.77 55.79 12.86
CA GLU A 33 -9.08 55.49 11.62
C GLU A 33 -7.61 55.87 11.55
N ASP A 34 -6.80 54.93 11.08
CA ASP A 34 -5.75 55.29 10.13
C ASP A 34 -5.56 54.16 9.11
N THR A 35 -5.82 54.53 7.88
CA THR A 35 -5.82 53.68 6.70
C THR A 35 -4.37 53.45 6.28
N ALA A 36 -3.80 52.33 6.66
CA ALA A 36 -2.59 51.81 6.01
C ALA A 36 -3.02 50.65 5.08
N VAL A 37 -3.15 50.99 3.80
CA VAL A 37 -3.23 50.02 2.70
C VAL A 37 -1.91 49.29 2.64
N VAL A 38 -1.83 48.16 3.27
CA VAL A 38 -0.79 47.15 2.99
C VAL A 38 -1.31 46.35 1.82
N THR A 39 -0.84 46.69 0.64
CA THR A 39 -0.98 45.84 -0.54
C THR A 39 -0.16 44.56 -0.28
N SER A 40 -0.79 43.56 0.33
CA SER A 40 -0.33 42.18 0.31
C SER A 40 -0.52 41.71 -1.12
N VAL A 41 0.53 41.74 -1.91
CA VAL A 41 0.65 40.91 -3.09
C VAL A 41 0.66 39.47 -2.55
N ALA A 42 -0.52 38.84 -2.56
CA ALA A 42 -0.61 37.39 -2.51
C ALA A 42 0.10 36.91 -3.79
N GLU A 43 1.32 36.42 -3.64
CA GLU A 43 1.87 35.48 -4.60
C GLU A 43 0.89 34.29 -4.60
N THR A 44 0.03 34.29 -5.61
CA THR A 44 -0.63 33.05 -6.02
C THR A 44 0.49 32.19 -6.59
N GLU A 45 1.10 31.38 -5.73
CA GLU A 45 1.84 30.24 -6.21
C GLU A 45 0.87 29.44 -7.07
N ASP A 46 1.28 29.28 -8.29
CA ASP A 46 0.63 28.53 -9.35
C ASP A 46 0.49 27.06 -8.91
N ILE A 47 -0.67 26.71 -8.31
CA ILE A 47 -1.03 25.33 -8.00
C ILE A 47 -1.66 24.68 -9.24
N THR A 48 -1.07 24.88 -10.42
CA THR A 48 -1.46 24.27 -11.68
C THR A 48 -0.43 23.25 -12.15
N GLU A 49 -0.02 22.35 -11.26
CA GLU A 49 0.53 21.04 -11.61
C GLU A 49 0.42 20.12 -10.41
N MET A 50 -0.79 19.86 -9.96
CA MET A 50 -1.08 18.53 -9.42
C MET A 50 -1.29 17.66 -10.66
N GLU A 51 -0.17 17.17 -11.19
CA GLU A 51 -0.17 16.10 -12.18
C GLU A 51 -1.13 15.02 -11.71
N ASN A 52 -1.87 14.46 -12.65
CA ASN A 52 -2.90 13.48 -12.45
C ASN A 52 -2.24 12.16 -11.97
N LEU A 53 -1.83 12.13 -10.71
CA LEU A 53 -1.30 10.93 -10.07
C LEU A 53 -2.46 9.94 -9.92
N GLU A 54 -2.54 8.97 -10.80
CA GLU A 54 -3.48 7.88 -10.65
C GLU A 54 -2.98 6.92 -9.56
N THR A 55 -3.80 6.71 -8.55
CA THR A 55 -3.43 5.88 -7.40
C THR A 55 -4.53 4.90 -7.07
N VAL A 56 -4.19 3.62 -6.97
CA VAL A 56 -5.09 2.53 -6.59
C VAL A 56 -4.60 1.89 -5.30
N SER A 57 -5.45 1.85 -4.28
CA SER A 57 -5.15 1.21 -3.00
C SER A 57 -5.90 -0.11 -2.87
N VAL A 58 -5.18 -1.18 -2.60
CA VAL A 58 -5.65 -2.56 -2.56
C VAL A 58 -5.49 -3.11 -1.15
N THR A 59 -6.56 -3.60 -0.54
CA THR A 59 -6.47 -4.36 0.70
C THR A 59 -6.02 -5.79 0.37
N MET A 60 -4.94 -6.24 1.02
CA MET A 60 -4.40 -7.59 0.86
C MET A 60 -4.93 -8.50 1.96
N ILE A 61 -5.58 -9.60 1.58
CA ILE A 61 -6.18 -10.56 2.52
C ILE A 61 -5.58 -11.96 2.36
N ASP A 62 -5.49 -12.70 3.45
CA ASP A 62 -5.06 -14.09 3.43
C ASP A 62 -6.21 -15.07 3.08
N SER A 63 -5.90 -16.37 3.00
CA SER A 63 -6.86 -17.45 2.75
C SER A 63 -7.96 -17.58 3.80
N ASN A 64 -7.85 -16.92 4.95
CA ASN A 64 -8.85 -16.87 6.01
C ASN A 64 -9.61 -15.55 6.03
N SER A 65 -9.40 -14.68 5.03
CA SER A 65 -9.95 -13.31 4.96
C SER A 65 -9.43 -12.37 6.04
N ASN A 66 -8.26 -12.63 6.63
CA ASN A 66 -7.62 -11.68 7.51
C ASN A 66 -6.94 -10.59 6.68
N ASP A 67 -7.11 -9.34 7.09
CA ASP A 67 -6.41 -8.20 6.51
C ASP A 67 -4.93 -8.22 6.93
N LEU A 68 -4.04 -8.24 5.94
CA LEU A 68 -2.58 -8.23 6.13
C LEU A 68 -1.98 -6.85 5.86
N GLY A 69 -2.75 -5.88 5.35
CA GLY A 69 -2.28 -4.55 5.00
C GLY A 69 -2.66 -4.12 3.59
N ILE A 70 -1.88 -3.24 3.01
CA ILE A 70 -2.20 -2.61 1.73
C ILE A 70 -1.08 -2.73 0.70
N ALA A 71 -1.50 -2.82 -0.56
CA ALA A 71 -0.67 -2.58 -1.74
C ALA A 71 -1.18 -1.29 -2.42
N VAL A 72 -0.29 -0.36 -2.72
CA VAL A 72 -0.63 0.91 -3.38
C VAL A 72 0.09 0.97 -4.71
N PHE A 73 -0.68 1.01 -5.78
CA PHE A 73 -0.20 1.26 -7.14
C PHE A 73 -0.33 2.75 -7.43
N SER A 74 0.72 3.37 -7.96
CA SER A 74 0.70 4.77 -8.39
C SER A 74 1.39 4.90 -9.74
N GLU A 75 0.80 5.68 -10.65
CA GLU A 75 1.41 6.02 -11.94
C GLU A 75 1.83 7.48 -11.94
N GLU A 76 3.10 7.73 -12.22
CA GLU A 76 3.70 9.05 -12.36
C GLU A 76 4.63 9.03 -13.58
N ASP A 77 4.53 10.02 -14.44
CA ASP A 77 5.35 10.15 -15.66
C ASP A 77 5.33 8.89 -16.58
N GLY A 78 4.24 8.10 -16.54
CA GLY A 78 4.11 6.86 -17.32
C GLY A 78 4.87 5.65 -16.72
N GLU A 79 5.24 5.72 -15.46
CA GLU A 79 5.83 4.62 -14.69
C GLU A 79 4.91 4.22 -13.54
N VAL A 80 4.56 2.93 -13.46
CA VAL A 80 3.76 2.39 -12.36
C VAL A 80 4.70 1.88 -11.25
N THR A 81 4.45 2.36 -10.04
CA THR A 81 5.12 1.91 -8.82
C THR A 81 4.14 1.20 -7.91
N LEU A 82 4.48 -0.01 -7.47
CA LEU A 82 3.81 -0.75 -6.40
C LEU A 82 4.54 -0.50 -5.08
N LYS A 83 3.80 -0.04 -4.07
CA LYS A 83 4.28 0.04 -2.68
C LYS A 83 3.49 -0.94 -1.82
N LEU A 84 4.21 -1.77 -1.06
CA LEU A 84 3.66 -2.75 -0.14
C LEU A 84 3.87 -2.29 1.31
N ASP A 85 2.81 -2.41 2.12
CA ASP A 85 2.88 -2.31 3.59
C ASP A 85 2.03 -3.46 4.17
N LEU A 86 2.70 -4.61 4.41
CA LEU A 86 2.05 -5.84 4.83
C LEU A 86 2.64 -6.34 6.15
N GLN A 87 1.82 -7.07 6.91
CA GLN A 87 2.24 -7.69 8.17
C GLN A 87 1.52 -9.02 8.41
N GLY A 88 2.10 -9.86 9.25
CA GLY A 88 1.48 -11.12 9.65
C GLY A 88 1.82 -12.31 8.76
N MET A 89 2.62 -12.13 7.72
CA MET A 89 3.18 -13.23 6.93
C MET A 89 4.35 -13.89 7.68
N SER A 90 4.56 -15.18 7.44
CA SER A 90 5.75 -15.87 7.93
C SER A 90 7.00 -15.39 7.19
N PRO A 91 8.18 -15.36 7.84
CA PRO A 91 9.43 -15.08 7.14
C PRO A 91 9.70 -16.07 6.02
N GLY A 92 10.12 -15.59 4.86
CA GLY A 92 10.34 -16.41 3.68
C GLY A 92 10.46 -15.60 2.39
N GLU A 93 10.52 -16.30 1.28
CA GLU A 93 10.52 -15.75 -0.07
C GLU A 93 9.33 -16.35 -0.82
N TYR A 94 8.55 -15.52 -1.51
CA TYR A 94 7.25 -15.86 -2.06
C TYR A 94 7.08 -15.27 -3.45
N GLY A 95 6.62 -16.06 -4.40
CA GLY A 95 6.22 -15.58 -5.72
C GLY A 95 5.11 -14.55 -5.61
N MET A 96 5.21 -13.49 -6.37
CA MET A 96 4.24 -12.40 -6.39
C MET A 96 3.91 -12.02 -7.83
N HIS A 97 2.62 -12.08 -8.18
CA HIS A 97 2.20 -11.86 -9.55
C HIS A 97 0.94 -11.01 -9.64
N ILE A 98 0.84 -10.20 -10.71
CA ILE A 98 -0.43 -9.62 -11.12
C ILE A 98 -1.17 -10.65 -11.97
N HIS A 99 -2.44 -10.89 -11.65
CA HIS A 99 -3.33 -11.82 -12.35
C HIS A 99 -4.35 -11.09 -13.22
N GLU A 100 -4.83 -11.77 -14.27
CA GLU A 100 -5.61 -11.22 -15.38
C GLU A 100 -7.09 -10.98 -15.10
N VAL A 101 -7.59 -11.35 -13.91
CA VAL A 101 -8.98 -11.17 -13.50
C VAL A 101 -9.07 -10.38 -12.20
N GLY A 102 -9.95 -9.38 -12.16
CA GLY A 102 -10.21 -8.54 -11.01
C GLY A 102 -11.05 -9.21 -9.92
N GLN A 103 -10.65 -10.42 -9.55
CA GLN A 103 -11.23 -11.21 -8.47
C GLN A 103 -10.12 -11.82 -7.61
N ALA A 104 -10.36 -11.91 -6.31
CA ALA A 104 -9.43 -12.51 -5.36
C ALA A 104 -10.23 -13.08 -4.19
N THR A 105 -10.98 -14.15 -4.44
CA THR A 105 -11.87 -14.76 -3.43
C THR A 105 -11.15 -15.84 -2.64
N PRO A 106 -11.00 -15.65 -1.31
CA PRO A 106 -10.44 -16.68 -0.45
C PRO A 106 -11.37 -17.91 -0.39
N PRO A 107 -10.86 -19.12 -0.06
CA PRO A 107 -9.50 -19.35 0.42
C PRO A 107 -8.46 -19.58 -0.68
N THR A 108 -8.85 -19.82 -1.94
CA THR A 108 -7.94 -20.33 -2.97
C THR A 108 -7.52 -19.28 -3.99
N PHE A 109 -8.24 -18.17 -4.11
CA PHE A 109 -7.98 -17.10 -5.09
C PHE A 109 -7.87 -17.59 -6.55
N GLU A 110 -8.45 -18.76 -6.88
CA GLU A 110 -8.42 -19.35 -8.23
C GLU A 110 -9.13 -18.49 -9.26
N ASP A 111 -10.11 -17.71 -8.83
CA ASP A 111 -10.90 -16.79 -9.66
C ASP A 111 -10.11 -15.57 -10.17
N ALA A 112 -8.89 -15.36 -9.68
CA ALA A 112 -7.97 -14.37 -10.22
C ALA A 112 -7.45 -14.72 -11.64
N GLY A 113 -7.66 -15.94 -12.14
CA GLY A 113 -7.21 -16.39 -13.47
C GLY A 113 -5.72 -16.68 -13.52
N SER A 114 -5.11 -16.50 -14.72
CA SER A 114 -3.69 -16.68 -14.95
C SER A 114 -2.90 -15.39 -14.66
N HIS A 115 -1.57 -15.40 -14.82
CA HIS A 115 -0.76 -14.20 -14.76
C HIS A 115 -1.17 -13.20 -15.86
N PHE A 116 -1.12 -11.92 -15.55
CA PHE A 116 -1.40 -10.85 -16.50
C PHE A 116 -0.35 -10.82 -17.60
N ASN A 117 -0.73 -11.27 -18.81
CA ASN A 117 0.17 -11.48 -19.95
C ASN A 117 -0.41 -10.92 -21.25
N PRO A 118 -0.57 -9.59 -21.38
CA PRO A 118 -1.12 -8.97 -22.58
C PRO A 118 -0.25 -9.14 -23.82
N THR A 119 1.05 -9.42 -23.63
CA THR A 119 2.04 -9.60 -24.70
C THR A 119 2.18 -11.05 -25.19
N ASN A 120 1.53 -12.01 -24.51
CA ASN A 120 1.52 -13.43 -24.84
C ASN A 120 2.94 -14.02 -25.00
N VAL A 121 3.76 -13.84 -23.97
CA VAL A 121 5.14 -14.35 -23.86
C VAL A 121 5.20 -15.48 -22.82
N GLU A 122 6.38 -16.10 -22.64
CA GLU A 122 6.60 -17.11 -21.60
C GLU A 122 6.71 -16.48 -20.22
N HIS A 123 6.43 -17.27 -19.17
CA HIS A 123 6.65 -16.84 -17.79
C HIS A 123 8.15 -16.75 -17.48
N GLY A 124 8.51 -15.75 -16.66
CA GLY A 124 9.80 -15.66 -15.99
C GLY A 124 10.90 -14.94 -16.76
N THR A 125 11.82 -14.36 -16.01
CA THR A 125 12.93 -13.54 -16.53
C THR A 125 14.07 -14.36 -17.09
N GLU A 126 14.09 -15.68 -16.88
CA GLU A 126 15.14 -16.59 -17.35
C GLU A 126 14.74 -17.36 -18.62
N THR A 127 13.62 -16.96 -19.26
CA THR A 127 13.13 -17.52 -20.53
C THR A 127 13.49 -16.67 -21.73
N GLU A 128 13.34 -17.22 -22.96
CA GLU A 128 13.74 -16.51 -24.18
C GLU A 128 12.84 -15.32 -24.53
N THR A 129 11.54 -15.38 -24.17
CA THR A 129 10.54 -14.40 -24.59
C THR A 129 9.87 -13.67 -23.42
N GLY A 130 9.98 -14.19 -22.21
CA GLY A 130 9.39 -13.60 -20.99
C GLY A 130 10.15 -12.37 -20.49
N PRO A 131 9.75 -11.84 -19.37
CA PRO A 131 8.63 -12.26 -18.49
C PRO A 131 7.26 -11.76 -18.95
N HIS A 132 6.17 -12.28 -18.33
CA HIS A 132 4.86 -11.63 -18.38
C HIS A 132 4.94 -10.23 -17.78
N ILE A 133 4.03 -9.35 -18.14
CA ILE A 133 3.90 -8.04 -17.46
C ILE A 133 3.54 -8.24 -15.98
N GLY A 134 2.80 -9.29 -15.66
CA GLY A 134 2.40 -9.62 -14.29
C GLY A 134 3.45 -10.31 -13.43
N ASP A 135 4.60 -10.72 -13.99
CA ASP A 135 5.65 -11.39 -13.23
C ASP A 135 6.47 -10.36 -12.45
N LEU A 136 6.27 -10.28 -11.14
CA LEU A 136 6.98 -9.37 -10.26
C LEU A 136 8.16 -10.08 -9.57
N PRO A 137 9.12 -9.35 -9.02
CA PRO A 137 10.13 -9.96 -8.16
C PRO A 137 9.51 -10.69 -6.97
N ASN A 138 10.15 -11.77 -6.53
CA ASN A 138 9.77 -12.46 -5.31
C ASN A 138 9.68 -11.50 -4.12
N LEU A 139 8.64 -11.66 -3.32
CA LEU A 139 8.47 -10.92 -2.09
C LEU A 139 9.32 -11.55 -0.97
N VAL A 140 10.22 -10.78 -0.38
CA VAL A 140 11.03 -11.21 0.76
C VAL A 140 10.40 -10.73 2.06
N VAL A 141 9.87 -11.65 2.85
CA VAL A 141 9.32 -11.37 4.17
C VAL A 141 10.41 -11.56 5.22
N PRO A 142 10.82 -10.51 5.94
CA PRO A 142 11.87 -10.59 6.95
C PRO A 142 11.39 -11.27 8.23
N GLU A 143 12.35 -11.59 9.13
CA GLU A 143 12.09 -12.28 10.42
C GLU A 143 11.04 -11.62 11.32
N ASN A 144 10.83 -10.32 11.19
CA ASN A 144 9.81 -9.58 11.93
C ASN A 144 8.41 -9.64 11.30
N GLY A 145 8.25 -10.26 10.12
CA GLY A 145 6.99 -10.39 9.40
C GLY A 145 6.40 -9.08 8.87
N ILE A 146 7.18 -8.00 8.79
CA ILE A 146 6.73 -6.70 8.28
C ILE A 146 7.41 -6.42 6.94
N VAL A 147 6.61 -6.25 5.90
CA VAL A 147 7.06 -5.91 4.55
C VAL A 147 6.78 -4.44 4.28
N GLN A 148 7.81 -3.70 3.92
CA GLN A 148 7.70 -2.34 3.38
C GLN A 148 8.62 -2.24 2.17
N GLU A 149 8.03 -2.39 0.98
CA GLU A 149 8.78 -2.50 -0.26
C GLU A 149 8.21 -1.59 -1.33
N SER A 150 9.04 -1.19 -2.30
CA SER A 150 8.64 -0.37 -3.44
C SER A 150 9.24 -0.97 -4.71
N ILE A 151 8.38 -1.31 -5.67
CA ILE A 151 8.72 -2.02 -6.89
C ILE A 151 8.21 -1.22 -8.08
N VAL A 152 9.08 -0.96 -9.05
CA VAL A 152 8.68 -0.37 -10.35
C VAL A 152 8.19 -1.50 -11.26
N ILE A 153 7.03 -1.30 -11.88
CA ILE A 153 6.44 -2.23 -12.85
C ILE A 153 6.57 -1.60 -14.23
N PRO A 154 7.56 -2.01 -15.02
CA PRO A 154 7.84 -1.38 -16.30
C PRO A 154 6.76 -1.69 -17.34
N ASN A 155 6.60 -0.79 -18.32
CA ASN A 155 5.70 -0.96 -19.48
C ASN A 155 4.24 -1.23 -19.09
N THR A 156 3.77 -0.63 -18.01
CA THR A 156 2.43 -0.84 -17.43
C THR A 156 1.77 0.51 -17.20
N SER A 157 0.44 0.55 -17.25
CA SER A 157 -0.35 1.75 -16.93
C SER A 157 -1.53 1.42 -16.00
N LEU A 158 -1.99 2.39 -15.23
CA LEU A 158 -3.24 2.33 -14.47
C LEU A 158 -4.42 2.95 -15.25
N GLN A 159 -4.13 3.69 -16.32
CA GLN A 159 -5.13 4.39 -17.12
C GLN A 159 -5.85 3.41 -18.05
N GLU A 160 -7.18 3.52 -18.15
CA GLU A 160 -8.04 2.59 -18.92
C GLU A 160 -7.58 2.32 -20.37
N ASN A 161 -6.97 3.30 -21.02
CA ASN A 161 -6.48 3.17 -22.40
C ASN A 161 -4.96 3.18 -22.50
N GLY A 162 -4.25 2.95 -21.39
CA GLY A 162 -2.79 2.91 -21.34
C GLY A 162 -2.22 1.64 -21.99
N GLU A 163 -0.94 1.68 -22.32
CA GLU A 163 -0.25 0.48 -22.82
C GLU A 163 -0.13 -0.54 -21.69
N ASN A 164 -0.49 -1.80 -21.95
CA ASN A 164 -0.53 -2.88 -20.95
C ASN A 164 -1.23 -2.48 -19.65
N THR A 165 -2.36 -1.80 -19.79
CA THR A 165 -3.09 -1.29 -18.63
C THR A 165 -3.56 -2.41 -17.69
N LEU A 166 -3.45 -2.17 -16.39
CA LEU A 166 -4.04 -3.03 -15.36
C LEU A 166 -5.56 -2.83 -15.23
N ASN A 167 -6.09 -1.71 -15.76
CA ASN A 167 -7.51 -1.38 -15.78
C ASN A 167 -8.19 -1.98 -17.01
N THR A 168 -8.24 -3.31 -17.08
CA THR A 168 -8.85 -4.06 -18.18
C THR A 168 -10.35 -4.27 -17.96
N GLU A 169 -11.08 -4.72 -18.99
CA GLU A 169 -12.51 -5.10 -18.87
C GLU A 169 -12.71 -6.23 -17.85
N GLN A 170 -11.76 -7.15 -17.72
CA GLN A 170 -11.82 -8.25 -16.74
C GLN A 170 -11.29 -7.82 -15.37
N GLY A 171 -10.67 -6.65 -15.28
CA GLY A 171 -9.94 -6.19 -14.12
C GLY A 171 -8.61 -6.93 -13.92
N THR A 172 -7.96 -6.69 -12.81
CA THR A 172 -6.72 -7.37 -12.41
C THR A 172 -6.66 -7.51 -10.89
N SER A 173 -5.83 -8.45 -10.42
CA SER A 173 -5.58 -8.67 -9.00
C SER A 173 -4.10 -8.93 -8.72
N LEU A 174 -3.65 -8.64 -7.48
CA LEU A 174 -2.32 -8.97 -6.99
C LEU A 174 -2.43 -10.23 -6.14
N ILE A 175 -1.59 -11.23 -6.45
CA ILE A 175 -1.54 -12.51 -5.75
C ILE A 175 -0.12 -12.77 -5.25
N ILE A 176 -0.01 -13.24 -3.98
CA ILE A 176 1.21 -13.76 -3.39
C ILE A 176 1.03 -15.26 -3.19
N HIS A 177 2.03 -16.03 -3.57
CA HIS A 177 2.03 -17.49 -3.57
C HIS A 177 2.68 -18.09 -2.32
N THR A 178 2.66 -19.43 -2.18
CA THR A 178 3.21 -20.13 -1.02
C THR A 178 4.69 -20.44 -1.11
N GLU A 179 5.23 -20.46 -2.33
CA GLU A 179 6.64 -20.74 -2.63
C GLU A 179 7.25 -19.59 -3.43
N ALA A 180 8.57 -19.55 -3.52
CA ALA A 180 9.26 -18.61 -4.38
C ALA A 180 9.07 -18.97 -5.85
N ASP A 181 8.96 -17.96 -6.71
CA ASP A 181 9.03 -18.09 -8.15
C ASP A 181 10.47 -18.43 -8.56
N ASP A 182 10.66 -19.46 -9.38
CA ASP A 182 11.97 -19.85 -9.92
C ASP A 182 12.39 -19.10 -11.19
N TYR A 183 11.49 -18.21 -11.70
CA TYR A 183 11.66 -17.36 -12.88
C TYR A 183 11.85 -18.11 -14.22
N GLU A 184 11.60 -19.41 -14.28
CA GLU A 184 11.85 -20.27 -15.44
C GLU A 184 10.69 -21.22 -15.74
N SER A 185 10.13 -21.90 -14.72
CA SER A 185 9.14 -22.97 -14.89
C SER A 185 7.80 -22.45 -15.42
N GLN A 186 7.31 -23.09 -16.49
CA GLN A 186 6.02 -22.72 -17.09
C GLN A 186 4.84 -23.41 -16.40
N PRO A 187 3.71 -22.77 -16.26
CA PRO A 187 3.38 -21.38 -16.69
C PRO A 187 3.57 -20.31 -15.58
N SER A 188 4.08 -20.65 -14.39
CA SER A 188 3.97 -19.78 -13.21
C SER A 188 5.13 -19.90 -12.21
N GLY A 189 6.33 -20.33 -12.66
CA GLY A 189 7.54 -20.33 -11.84
C GLY A 189 7.56 -21.31 -10.67
N ASP A 190 6.72 -22.35 -10.73
CA ASP A 190 6.57 -23.35 -9.65
C ASP A 190 6.28 -22.71 -8.26
N ALA A 191 5.66 -21.52 -8.27
CA ALA A 191 5.43 -20.68 -7.09
C ALA A 191 4.41 -21.26 -6.07
N GLY A 192 3.81 -22.41 -6.37
CA GLY A 192 2.88 -23.09 -5.48
C GLY A 192 1.46 -22.49 -5.46
N ASP A 193 0.75 -22.74 -4.34
CA ASP A 193 -0.63 -22.28 -4.17
C ASP A 193 -0.71 -20.77 -3.93
N ARG A 194 -1.91 -20.19 -4.10
CA ARG A 194 -2.18 -18.78 -3.84
C ARG A 194 -2.53 -18.59 -2.37
N MET A 195 -1.88 -17.69 -1.71
CA MET A 195 -1.93 -17.54 -0.24
C MET A 195 -2.50 -16.19 0.21
N VAL A 196 -2.22 -15.13 -0.53
CA VAL A 196 -2.69 -13.76 -0.27
C VAL A 196 -3.17 -13.15 -1.57
N GLY A 197 -4.26 -12.40 -1.54
CA GLY A 197 -4.81 -11.75 -2.72
C GLY A 197 -5.47 -10.41 -2.43
N GLY A 198 -5.53 -9.57 -3.47
CA GLY A 198 -6.26 -8.30 -3.45
C GLY A 198 -6.60 -7.83 -4.85
N VAL A 199 -7.78 -7.26 -5.02
CA VAL A 199 -8.27 -6.76 -6.33
C VAL A 199 -7.68 -5.39 -6.61
N ILE A 200 -6.95 -5.25 -7.72
CA ILE A 200 -6.41 -3.96 -8.20
C ILE A 200 -7.52 -3.17 -8.89
N PHE A 201 -8.07 -3.74 -9.96
CA PHE A 201 -9.25 -3.21 -10.65
C PHE A 201 -10.31 -4.31 -10.73
N PRO A 202 -11.53 -4.08 -10.29
CA PRO A 202 -12.62 -5.03 -10.50
C PRO A 202 -12.96 -5.14 -11.99
N GLY A 203 -13.41 -6.30 -12.43
CA GLY A 203 -13.96 -6.45 -13.77
C GLY A 203 -15.23 -5.59 -13.95
N SER A 204 -15.50 -5.16 -15.19
CA SER A 204 -16.75 -4.49 -15.52
C SER A 204 -17.92 -5.44 -15.29
N GLU A 205 -18.97 -4.97 -14.60
CA GLU A 205 -20.21 -5.72 -14.47
C GLU A 205 -20.92 -5.78 -15.84
N GLU A 206 -21.32 -6.98 -16.30
CA GLU A 206 -22.14 -7.18 -17.49
C GLU A 206 -23.63 -6.80 -17.23
#